data_e0ee3c7cb6ee38b641411b7c90fb1a75
#
_entry.id   e0ee3c7cb6ee38b641411b7c90fb1a75
#
_cell.length_a   1.000
_cell.length_b   1.000
_cell.length_c   1.000
_cell.angle_alpha   90.00
_cell.angle_beta   90.00
_cell.angle_gamma   90.00
#
_symmetry.space_group_name_H-M   'P 1'
#
loop_
_entity.id
_entity.type
_entity.pdbx_description
1 polymer ?
#
loop_
_entity_poly.entity_id
_entity_poly.type
_entity_poly.pdbx_seq_one_letter_code
_entity_poly.pdbx_strand_id
1 'polypeptide(L)'
;AFVIICFFVAYCIWKFSYKKENRAEYKPEDKKLESRLTWVTTVLVAALLAPGLLVWNNYVNVPDNAYKVEVFAYQWGWKYRLPGNDEVLGKTDIKYISDDNPFGLNLDDPNAKDDLLVDGNELHLLIDRPVKFELRTIDVLHNFYIPQFRGKMDMVPGTITYYWMTPTRTGDFEVLC
;
A
#
# COMPACT_ATOMS: atom_id res chain seq x y z
N ALA A 1 3.28 -19.44 12.21
CA ALA A 1 4.31 -18.99 13.16
C ALA A 1 3.92 -19.33 14.61
N PHE A 2 2.77 -18.89 15.14
CA PHE A 2 2.36 -19.08 16.54
C PHE A 2 2.38 -20.55 17.00
N VAL A 3 1.79 -21.45 16.23
CA VAL A 3 1.75 -22.90 16.55
C VAL A 3 3.15 -23.51 16.67
N ILE A 4 4.06 -23.13 15.76
CA ILE A 4 5.45 -23.59 15.78
C ILE A 4 6.17 -23.13 17.06
N ILE A 5 5.94 -21.87 17.45
CA ILE A 5 6.50 -21.32 18.69
C ILE A 5 5.97 -22.07 19.90
N CYS A 6 4.65 -22.35 19.95
CA CYS A 6 4.06 -23.12 21.05
C CYS A 6 4.65 -24.54 21.17
N PHE A 7 4.82 -25.25 20.05
CA PHE A 7 5.47 -26.56 20.04
C PHE A 7 6.94 -26.48 20.47
N PHE A 8 7.67 -25.48 20.03
CA PHE A 8 9.06 -25.27 20.43
C PHE A 8 9.16 -25.00 21.94
N VAL A 9 8.32 -24.13 22.48
CA VAL A 9 8.29 -23.83 23.92
C VAL A 9 7.90 -25.08 24.73
N ALA A 10 6.88 -25.81 24.30
CA ALA A 10 6.48 -27.07 24.96
C ALA A 10 7.62 -28.11 24.92
N TYR A 11 8.30 -28.24 23.80
CA TYR A 11 9.50 -29.10 23.68
C TYR A 11 10.61 -28.66 24.64
N CYS A 12 10.90 -27.36 24.74
CA CYS A 12 11.92 -26.84 25.67
C CYS A 12 11.54 -27.12 27.13
N ILE A 13 10.27 -26.86 27.52
CA ILE A 13 9.76 -27.14 28.86
C ILE A 13 9.89 -28.62 29.17
N TRP A 14 9.50 -29.50 28.23
CA TRP A 14 9.61 -30.95 28.42
C TRP A 14 11.06 -31.41 28.53
N LYS A 15 11.94 -30.95 27.67
CA LYS A 15 13.34 -31.37 27.60
C LYS A 15 14.18 -30.86 28.78
N PHE A 16 13.93 -29.61 29.20
CA PHE A 16 14.69 -28.93 30.23
C PHE A 16 13.95 -28.88 31.58
N SER A 17 12.79 -29.58 31.69
CA SER A 17 12.10 -29.69 32.96
C SER A 17 13.02 -30.27 34.04
N TYR A 18 12.86 -29.73 35.25
CA TYR A 18 13.67 -30.17 36.39
C TYR A 18 13.52 -31.68 36.65
N LYS A 19 14.62 -32.41 36.50
CA LYS A 19 14.77 -33.78 36.92
C LYS A 19 15.98 -33.85 37.87
N LYS A 20 15.90 -34.62 38.92
CA LYS A 20 16.95 -34.76 39.93
C LYS A 20 18.34 -35.11 39.33
N GLU A 21 18.33 -35.75 38.16
CA GLU A 21 19.52 -36.19 37.43
C GLU A 21 20.09 -35.12 36.47
N ASN A 22 19.27 -34.15 36.09
CA ASN A 22 19.66 -33.07 35.17
C ASN A 22 20.19 -31.88 35.98
N ARG A 23 21.52 -31.74 36.00
CA ARG A 23 22.19 -30.57 36.55
C ARG A 23 22.48 -29.57 35.43
N ALA A 24 22.25 -28.29 35.71
CA ALA A 24 22.64 -27.24 34.80
C ALA A 24 24.16 -27.18 34.67
N GLU A 25 24.68 -27.19 33.42
CA GLU A 25 26.10 -26.99 33.14
C GLU A 25 26.33 -25.48 32.94
N TYR A 26 27.32 -24.95 33.65
CA TYR A 26 27.70 -23.56 33.50
C TYR A 26 28.53 -23.39 32.22
N LYS A 27 27.88 -22.82 31.18
CA LYS A 27 28.55 -22.47 29.91
C LYS A 27 28.28 -21.00 29.63
N PRO A 28 29.16 -20.07 30.07
CA PRO A 28 28.94 -18.63 29.87
C PRO A 28 29.02 -18.23 28.40
N GLU A 29 29.76 -18.94 27.59
CA GLU A 29 29.88 -18.69 26.14
C GLU A 29 29.90 -20.02 25.37
N ASP A 30 29.03 -20.14 24.38
CA ASP A 30 29.05 -21.21 23.39
C ASP A 30 29.08 -20.62 21.98
N LYS A 31 30.30 -20.28 21.52
CA LYS A 31 30.54 -19.68 20.19
C LYS A 31 29.97 -20.50 19.04
N LYS A 32 29.90 -21.84 19.19
CA LYS A 32 29.34 -22.71 18.15
C LYS A 32 27.82 -22.59 18.09
N LEU A 33 27.16 -22.55 19.24
CA LEU A 33 25.73 -22.38 19.31
C LEU A 33 25.33 -21.00 18.81
N GLU A 34 26.01 -19.96 19.28
CA GLU A 34 25.79 -18.58 18.85
C GLU A 34 25.96 -18.42 17.32
N SER A 35 27.05 -18.93 16.77
CA SER A 35 27.27 -18.90 15.32
C SER A 35 26.22 -19.66 14.54
N ARG A 36 25.76 -20.83 15.01
CA ARG A 36 24.66 -21.57 14.35
C ARG A 36 23.34 -20.78 14.39
N LEU A 37 22.98 -20.23 15.52
CA LEU A 37 21.77 -19.44 15.66
C LEU A 37 21.81 -18.21 14.76
N THR A 38 22.94 -17.50 14.74
CA THR A 38 23.13 -16.33 13.88
C THR A 38 23.00 -16.70 12.41
N TRP A 39 23.69 -17.75 11.95
CA TRP A 39 23.61 -18.15 10.54
C TRP A 39 22.24 -18.67 10.15
N VAL A 40 21.56 -19.45 10.99
CA VAL A 40 20.20 -19.95 10.72
C VAL A 40 19.23 -18.79 10.59
N THR A 41 19.24 -17.85 11.52
CA THR A 41 18.36 -16.68 11.47
C THR A 41 18.68 -15.78 10.27
N THR A 42 19.97 -15.55 9.96
CA THR A 42 20.39 -14.75 8.81
C THR A 42 19.89 -15.35 7.49
N VAL A 43 20.08 -16.65 7.31
CA VAL A 43 19.63 -17.35 6.10
C VAL A 43 18.10 -17.31 5.97
N LEU A 44 17.37 -17.54 7.07
CA LEU A 44 15.90 -17.47 7.07
C LEU A 44 15.40 -16.07 6.73
N VAL A 45 15.99 -15.03 7.34
CA VAL A 45 15.62 -13.64 7.05
C VAL A 45 15.95 -13.30 5.59
N ALA A 46 17.12 -13.66 5.09
CA ALA A 46 17.48 -13.42 3.69
C ALA A 46 16.55 -14.14 2.70
N ALA A 47 16.18 -15.38 3.01
CA ALA A 47 15.24 -16.16 2.19
C ALA A 47 13.82 -15.56 2.13
N LEU A 48 13.39 -14.87 3.19
CA LEU A 48 12.11 -14.15 3.21
C LEU A 48 12.22 -12.75 2.60
N LEU A 49 13.34 -12.08 2.82
CA LEU A 49 13.56 -10.72 2.35
C LEU A 49 13.67 -10.65 0.82
N ALA A 50 14.39 -11.56 0.20
CA ALA A 50 14.62 -11.54 -1.24
C ALA A 50 13.30 -11.56 -2.05
N PRO A 51 12.38 -12.53 -1.86
CA PRO A 51 11.07 -12.49 -2.54
C PRO A 51 10.22 -11.28 -2.10
N GLY A 52 10.33 -10.85 -0.84
CA GLY A 52 9.64 -9.66 -0.34
C GLY A 52 10.03 -8.39 -1.09
N LEU A 53 11.33 -8.20 -1.37
CA LEU A 53 11.82 -7.06 -2.15
C LEU A 53 11.34 -7.09 -3.61
N LEU A 54 11.22 -8.27 -4.21
CA LEU A 54 10.67 -8.41 -5.57
C LEU A 54 9.19 -8.00 -5.61
N VAL A 55 8.39 -8.46 -4.65
CA VAL A 55 6.98 -8.08 -4.53
C VAL A 55 6.85 -6.57 -4.27
N TRP A 56 7.66 -6.03 -3.36
CA TRP A 56 7.67 -4.59 -3.08
C TRP A 56 8.04 -3.76 -4.31
N ASN A 57 9.04 -4.19 -5.07
CA ASN A 57 9.42 -3.53 -6.32
C ASN A 57 8.25 -3.45 -7.32
N ASN A 58 7.50 -4.54 -7.49
CA ASN A 58 6.31 -4.55 -8.35
C ASN A 58 5.19 -3.66 -7.81
N TYR A 59 5.08 -3.52 -6.49
CA TYR A 59 4.07 -2.67 -5.86
C TYR A 59 4.35 -1.18 -6.04
N VAL A 60 5.60 -0.75 -5.97
CA VAL A 60 5.95 0.69 -6.09
C VAL A 60 6.16 1.16 -7.52
N ASN A 61 6.51 0.26 -8.44
CA ASN A 61 6.74 0.63 -9.83
C ASN A 61 5.44 0.58 -10.62
N VAL A 62 4.95 1.75 -10.96
CA VAL A 62 3.75 1.91 -11.79
C VAL A 62 4.09 1.60 -13.24
N PRO A 63 3.30 0.78 -13.96
CA PRO A 63 3.46 0.59 -15.40
C PRO A 63 3.33 1.91 -16.17
N ASP A 64 4.16 2.12 -17.20
CA ASP A 64 4.17 3.34 -18.00
C ASP A 64 2.84 3.62 -18.72
N ASN A 65 2.10 2.56 -19.03
CA ASN A 65 0.78 2.62 -19.68
C ASN A 65 -0.39 2.69 -18.71
N ALA A 66 -0.14 2.99 -17.43
CA ALA A 66 -1.22 3.07 -16.44
C ALA A 66 -2.11 4.29 -16.69
N TYR A 67 -3.42 4.07 -16.70
CA TYR A 67 -4.42 5.12 -16.75
C TYR A 67 -4.41 5.91 -15.45
N LYS A 68 -4.24 7.21 -15.52
CA LYS A 68 -4.12 8.05 -14.33
C LYS A 68 -5.49 8.54 -13.90
N VAL A 69 -5.81 8.37 -12.64
CA VAL A 69 -7.03 8.91 -12.01
C VAL A 69 -6.59 9.70 -10.80
N GLU A 70 -7.03 10.93 -10.70
CA GLU A 70 -6.81 11.73 -9.51
C GLU A 70 -8.02 11.58 -8.57
N VAL A 71 -7.74 11.30 -7.29
CA VAL A 71 -8.74 11.12 -6.24
C VAL A 71 -8.55 12.21 -5.20
N PHE A 72 -9.62 12.91 -4.91
CA PHE A 72 -9.66 13.96 -3.92
C PHE A 72 -10.61 13.58 -2.79
N ALA A 73 -10.06 13.47 -1.57
CA ALA A 73 -10.84 13.20 -0.37
C ALA A 73 -11.15 14.50 0.39
N TYR A 74 -12.33 14.56 0.97
CA TYR A 74 -12.74 15.66 1.85
C TYR A 74 -13.79 15.16 2.86
N GLN A 75 -14.04 15.91 3.89
CA GLN A 75 -15.10 15.62 4.87
C GLN A 75 -16.44 16.13 4.32
N TRP A 76 -17.35 15.28 3.84
CA TRP A 76 -17.31 13.83 3.86
C TRP A 76 -17.60 13.28 2.45
N GLY A 77 -16.57 12.98 1.67
CA GLY A 77 -16.82 12.41 0.37
C GLY A 77 -15.57 12.27 -0.50
N TRP A 78 -15.82 11.88 -1.73
CA TRP A 78 -14.81 11.67 -2.75
C TRP A 78 -15.16 12.47 -4.01
N LYS A 79 -14.14 13.03 -4.64
CA LYS A 79 -14.22 13.56 -5.99
C LYS A 79 -13.16 12.88 -6.83
N TYR A 80 -13.47 12.64 -8.08
CA TYR A 80 -12.54 12.00 -9.00
C TYR A 80 -12.31 12.90 -10.21
N ARG A 81 -11.09 12.89 -10.70
CA ARG A 81 -10.74 13.51 -11.98
C ARG A 81 -10.09 12.45 -12.86
N LEU A 82 -10.66 12.28 -14.05
CA LEU A 82 -10.19 11.36 -15.06
C LEU A 82 -9.66 12.15 -16.24
N PRO A 83 -8.57 11.71 -16.87
CA PRO A 83 -8.13 12.30 -18.14
C PRO A 83 -9.22 12.05 -19.20
N GLY A 84 -9.38 13.01 -20.06
CA GLY A 84 -10.34 12.92 -21.15
C GLY A 84 -9.94 11.97 -22.26
N ASN A 85 -10.20 12.39 -23.50
CA ASN A 85 -9.90 11.57 -24.67
C ASN A 85 -8.41 11.49 -24.99
N ASP A 86 -7.61 12.45 -24.53
CA ASP A 86 -6.16 12.50 -24.74
C ASP A 86 -5.37 11.64 -23.73
N GLU A 87 -6.06 11.09 -22.72
CA GLU A 87 -5.51 10.28 -21.61
C GLU A 87 -4.44 11.03 -20.78
N VAL A 88 -4.42 12.35 -20.83
CA VAL A 88 -3.46 13.20 -20.12
C VAL A 88 -4.19 14.14 -19.17
N LEU A 89 -3.96 14.00 -17.89
CA LEU A 89 -4.51 14.93 -16.89
C LEU A 89 -3.93 16.34 -17.09
N GLY A 90 -4.79 17.34 -17.08
CA GLY A 90 -4.40 18.74 -17.11
C GLY A 90 -3.56 19.17 -15.91
N LYS A 91 -2.75 20.19 -16.06
CA LYS A 91 -1.88 20.70 -14.99
C LYS A 91 -2.68 21.32 -13.85
N THR A 92 -2.24 21.07 -12.65
CA THR A 92 -2.81 21.64 -11.44
C THR A 92 -1.81 22.54 -10.71
N ASP A 93 -2.29 23.57 -10.03
CA ASP A 93 -1.47 24.46 -9.22
C ASP A 93 -2.24 24.91 -7.98
N ILE A 94 -1.55 24.99 -6.86
CA ILE A 94 -2.15 25.39 -5.57
C ILE A 94 -2.84 26.76 -5.66
N LYS A 95 -2.32 27.68 -6.49
CA LYS A 95 -2.89 29.02 -6.68
C LYS A 95 -4.30 29.05 -7.27
N TYR A 96 -4.70 27.95 -7.95
CA TYR A 96 -6.03 27.82 -8.55
C TYR A 96 -7.04 27.08 -7.67
N ILE A 97 -6.62 26.62 -6.49
CA ILE A 97 -7.50 25.92 -5.57
C ILE A 97 -8.55 26.91 -5.04
N SER A 98 -9.83 26.56 -5.22
CA SER A 98 -10.99 27.25 -4.71
C SER A 98 -12.10 26.24 -4.40
N ASP A 99 -13.20 26.71 -3.79
CA ASP A 99 -14.35 25.85 -3.49
C ASP A 99 -14.93 25.20 -4.76
N ASP A 100 -14.92 25.92 -5.88
CA ASP A 100 -15.39 25.44 -7.19
C ASP A 100 -14.33 24.64 -7.95
N ASN A 101 -13.07 24.76 -7.58
CA ASN A 101 -11.94 24.10 -8.22
C ASN A 101 -11.00 23.43 -7.18
N PRO A 102 -11.46 22.41 -6.49
CA PRO A 102 -10.71 21.77 -5.40
C PRO A 102 -9.42 21.09 -5.89
N PHE A 103 -9.34 20.70 -7.15
CA PHE A 103 -8.15 20.13 -7.78
C PHE A 103 -7.08 21.18 -8.11
N GLY A 104 -7.45 22.47 -8.13
CA GLY A 104 -6.55 23.52 -8.57
C GLY A 104 -6.20 23.42 -10.07
N LEU A 105 -7.17 23.02 -10.88
CA LEU A 105 -7.00 22.81 -12.32
C LEU A 105 -6.72 24.13 -13.03
N ASN A 106 -5.68 24.15 -13.87
CA ASN A 106 -5.40 25.29 -14.74
C ASN A 106 -6.29 25.21 -15.99
N LEU A 107 -7.31 26.03 -16.07
CA LEU A 107 -8.26 26.06 -17.19
C LEU A 107 -7.65 26.58 -18.50
N ASP A 108 -6.47 27.20 -18.44
CA ASP A 108 -5.74 27.64 -19.64
C ASP A 108 -4.93 26.51 -20.28
N ASP A 109 -4.75 25.39 -19.58
CA ASP A 109 -4.08 24.21 -20.12
C ASP A 109 -5.01 23.50 -21.13
N PRO A 110 -4.55 23.24 -22.35
CA PRO A 110 -5.34 22.52 -23.34
C PRO A 110 -5.83 21.14 -22.85
N ASN A 111 -4.97 20.41 -22.14
CA ASN A 111 -5.26 19.07 -21.64
C ASN A 111 -6.27 19.07 -20.49
N ALA A 112 -6.48 20.22 -19.85
CA ALA A 112 -7.47 20.36 -18.77
C ALA A 112 -8.92 20.47 -19.28
N LYS A 113 -9.12 20.74 -20.57
CA LYS A 113 -10.43 21.06 -21.13
C LYS A 113 -11.32 19.84 -21.32
N ASP A 114 -10.73 18.68 -21.50
CA ASP A 114 -11.44 17.43 -21.68
C ASP A 114 -11.38 16.52 -20.45
N ASP A 115 -10.71 16.96 -19.38
CA ASP A 115 -10.74 16.28 -18.08
C ASP A 115 -12.17 16.11 -17.56
N LEU A 116 -12.51 14.91 -17.13
CA LEU A 116 -13.81 14.58 -16.57
C LEU A 116 -13.77 14.70 -15.05
N LEU A 117 -14.52 15.65 -14.51
CA LEU A 117 -14.71 15.81 -13.08
C LEU A 117 -15.96 15.03 -12.64
N VAL A 118 -15.78 14.04 -11.79
CA VAL A 118 -16.85 13.23 -11.22
C VAL A 118 -17.02 13.64 -9.77
N ASP A 119 -18.11 14.31 -9.49
CA ASP A 119 -18.55 14.64 -8.13
C ASP A 119 -19.63 13.64 -7.73
N GLY A 120 -19.24 12.62 -7.00
CA GLY A 120 -20.16 11.55 -6.62
C GLY A 120 -19.46 10.30 -6.11
N ASN A 121 -20.27 9.34 -5.71
CA ASN A 121 -19.81 8.16 -5.01
C ASN A 121 -19.37 7.00 -5.92
N GLU A 122 -19.34 7.20 -7.25
CA GLU A 122 -19.05 6.12 -8.18
C GLU A 122 -17.87 6.48 -9.09
N LEU A 123 -16.91 5.55 -9.17
CA LEU A 123 -15.79 5.60 -10.10
C LEU A 123 -15.81 4.34 -10.96
N HIS A 124 -15.93 4.50 -12.28
CA HIS A 124 -15.91 3.40 -13.22
C HIS A 124 -14.50 3.18 -13.77
N LEU A 125 -14.02 1.93 -13.67
CA LEU A 125 -12.70 1.52 -14.14
C LEU A 125 -12.82 0.40 -15.17
N LEU A 126 -11.87 0.37 -16.10
CA LEU A 126 -11.79 -0.69 -17.10
C LEU A 126 -11.08 -1.92 -16.54
N ILE A 127 -11.62 -3.11 -16.87
CA ILE A 127 -10.97 -4.37 -16.56
C ILE A 127 -9.67 -4.53 -17.38
N ASP A 128 -8.70 -5.23 -16.80
CA ASP A 128 -7.39 -5.56 -17.40
C ASP A 128 -6.54 -4.33 -17.82
N ARG A 129 -6.93 -3.15 -17.39
CA ARG A 129 -6.16 -1.92 -17.60
C ARG A 129 -5.49 -1.49 -16.28
N PRO A 130 -4.16 -1.29 -16.23
CA PRO A 130 -3.52 -0.75 -15.04
C PRO A 130 -3.99 0.70 -14.81
N VAL A 131 -4.33 1.00 -13.56
CA VAL A 131 -4.79 2.32 -13.12
C VAL A 131 -3.88 2.82 -12.01
N LYS A 132 -3.38 4.04 -12.16
CA LYS A 132 -2.65 4.77 -11.11
C LYS A 132 -3.58 5.80 -10.50
N PHE A 133 -3.84 5.68 -9.21
CA PHE A 133 -4.53 6.69 -8.43
C PHE A 133 -3.53 7.69 -7.86
N GLU A 134 -3.70 8.96 -8.17
CA GLU A 134 -3.00 10.07 -7.52
C GLU A 134 -3.92 10.64 -6.44
N LEU A 135 -3.51 10.51 -5.19
CA LEU A 135 -4.36 10.67 -4.02
C LEU A 135 -4.06 11.99 -3.33
N ARG A 136 -5.09 12.81 -3.14
CA ARG A 136 -4.97 14.15 -2.54
C ARG A 136 -6.09 14.40 -1.53
N THR A 137 -5.80 15.24 -0.56
CA THR A 137 -6.78 15.77 0.40
C THR A 137 -6.41 17.20 0.79
N ILE A 138 -7.40 18.00 1.20
CA ILE A 138 -7.18 19.39 1.61
C ILE A 138 -7.41 19.61 3.11
N ASP A 139 -8.21 18.76 3.75
CA ASP A 139 -8.67 18.98 5.13
C ASP A 139 -7.88 18.14 6.15
N VAL A 140 -8.20 16.88 6.28
CA VAL A 140 -7.61 15.97 7.27
C VAL A 140 -6.97 14.76 6.58
N LEU A 141 -6.36 13.90 7.38
CA LEU A 141 -5.85 12.62 6.92
C LEU A 141 -7.02 11.71 6.53
N HIS A 142 -7.03 11.24 5.30
CA HIS A 142 -7.94 10.20 4.79
C HIS A 142 -7.17 8.95 4.41
N ASN A 143 -7.90 7.91 4.04
CA ASN A 143 -7.32 6.66 3.59
C ASN A 143 -8.14 6.09 2.43
N PHE A 144 -7.49 5.91 1.29
CA PHE A 144 -8.09 5.26 0.14
C PHE A 144 -7.90 3.75 0.28
N TYR A 145 -8.97 3.06 0.65
CA TYR A 145 -8.93 1.63 0.94
C TYR A 145 -10.00 0.89 0.16
N ILE A 146 -9.58 -0.08 -0.64
CA ILE A 146 -10.47 -1.00 -1.36
C ILE A 146 -10.14 -2.42 -0.88
N PRO A 147 -10.94 -2.99 0.03
CA PRO A 147 -10.65 -4.29 0.67
C PRO A 147 -10.42 -5.43 -0.33
N GLN A 148 -11.26 -5.49 -1.36
CA GLN A 148 -11.22 -6.56 -2.37
C GLN A 148 -9.95 -6.52 -3.22
N PHE A 149 -9.35 -5.34 -3.42
CA PHE A 149 -8.07 -5.16 -4.10
C PHE A 149 -6.87 -5.29 -3.17
N ARG A 150 -7.08 -5.45 -1.84
CA ARG A 150 -6.04 -5.49 -0.81
C ARG A 150 -5.11 -4.29 -0.85
N GLY A 151 -5.62 -3.17 -1.37
CA GLY A 151 -4.90 -1.91 -1.51
C GLY A 151 -5.36 -0.89 -0.51
N LYS A 152 -4.41 -0.23 0.12
CA LYS A 152 -4.62 0.82 1.09
C LYS A 152 -3.49 1.84 0.99
N MET A 153 -3.86 3.12 0.87
CA MET A 153 -2.89 4.21 0.82
C MET A 153 -3.44 5.44 1.55
N ASP A 154 -2.62 6.01 2.41
CA ASP A 154 -2.98 7.21 3.15
C ASP A 154 -2.93 8.45 2.25
N MET A 155 -3.89 9.34 2.45
CA MET A 155 -4.00 10.62 1.79
C MET A 155 -3.68 11.71 2.80
N VAL A 156 -2.52 12.35 2.62
CA VAL A 156 -1.96 13.31 3.58
C VAL A 156 -2.10 14.72 3.02
N PRO A 157 -2.66 15.69 3.78
CA PRO A 157 -2.75 17.08 3.33
C PRO A 157 -1.38 17.63 2.90
N GLY A 158 -1.35 18.30 1.75
CA GLY A 158 -0.14 18.89 1.19
C GLY A 158 0.83 17.91 0.52
N THR A 159 0.48 16.62 0.43
CA THR A 159 1.31 15.60 -0.23
C THR A 159 0.47 14.80 -1.21
N ILE A 160 1.00 14.56 -2.40
CA ILE A 160 0.38 13.65 -3.37
C ILE A 160 0.95 12.27 -3.11
N THR A 161 0.10 11.35 -2.67
CA THR A 161 0.45 9.93 -2.57
C THR A 161 -0.11 9.17 -3.77
N TYR A 162 0.32 7.94 -3.98
CA TYR A 162 -0.20 7.15 -5.08
C TYR A 162 -0.37 5.68 -4.72
N TYR A 163 -1.29 5.07 -5.42
CA TYR A 163 -1.53 3.64 -5.41
C TYR A 163 -1.89 3.20 -6.83
N TRP A 164 -1.47 2.02 -7.25
CA TRP A 164 -1.84 1.48 -8.54
C TRP A 164 -2.32 0.05 -8.47
N MET A 165 -3.17 -0.32 -9.39
CA MET A 165 -3.69 -1.68 -9.50
C MET A 165 -4.18 -1.95 -10.92
N THR A 166 -4.41 -3.24 -11.22
CA THR A 166 -5.10 -3.67 -12.43
C THR A 166 -6.35 -4.44 -12.03
N PRO A 167 -7.58 -3.91 -12.28
CA PRO A 167 -8.81 -4.63 -12.03
C PRO A 167 -8.87 -5.91 -12.89
N THR A 168 -9.13 -7.06 -12.28
CA THR A 168 -9.20 -8.36 -12.98
C THR A 168 -10.59 -8.97 -12.97
N ARG A 169 -11.54 -8.32 -12.31
CA ARG A 169 -12.94 -8.79 -12.20
C ARG A 169 -13.88 -7.60 -12.29
N THR A 170 -15.02 -7.84 -12.92
CA THR A 170 -16.15 -6.89 -12.90
C THR A 170 -16.95 -7.04 -11.61
N GLY A 171 -17.58 -5.96 -11.17
CA GLY A 171 -18.44 -5.92 -9.98
C GLY A 171 -18.39 -4.55 -9.32
N ASP A 172 -19.18 -4.38 -8.27
CA ASP A 172 -19.22 -3.18 -7.46
C ASP A 172 -18.35 -3.39 -6.22
N PHE A 173 -17.47 -2.43 -5.95
CA PHE A 173 -16.49 -2.49 -4.88
C PHE A 173 -16.57 -1.22 -4.04
N GLU A 174 -16.52 -1.37 -2.73
CA GLU A 174 -16.57 -0.22 -1.82
C GLU A 174 -15.20 0.42 -1.66
N VAL A 175 -15.18 1.75 -1.71
CA VAL A 175 -14.05 2.57 -1.29
C VAL A 175 -14.33 3.06 0.12
N LEU A 176 -13.47 2.68 1.04
CA LEU A 176 -13.58 2.97 2.46
C LEU A 176 -12.51 3.98 2.91
N CYS A 177 -12.83 4.65 4.00
CA CYS A 177 -11.89 5.53 4.70
C CYS A 177 -11.70 5.10 6.16
#